data_bd14883ea7bae070dba91b99fcbba518
#
_entry.id   bd14883ea7bae070dba91b99fcbba518
#
_cell.length_a   1.000
_cell.length_b   1.000
_cell.length_c   1.000
_cell.angle_alpha   90.00
_cell.angle_beta   90.00
_cell.angle_gamma   90.00
#
_symmetry.space_group_name_H-M   'P 1'
#
loop_
_entity.id
_entity.type
_entity.pdbx_description
1 polymer ?
#
loop_
_entity_poly.entity_id
_entity_poly.type
_entity_poly.pdbx_seq_one_letter_code
_entity_poly.pdbx_strand_id
1 'polypeptide(L)'
;MDNARIKRKRRKQRIGLLTNIVFCLITLFALTCCIFLLLKNNALKNESREAIAQLHAFEEQSENYIYTQADLDSYMEEARAQARTEEKTELLSQLKSKMSGGGTAIAMLRDFFPEDVVVYADGEYSFFPIEDKLKKHNYVYDNFKQLENGQIEYVDDTDEVLSQKGIDVSKYQGDINWKKVAADGVEYAIIRAGVRGSTEGKIMEDENFADNMEGALENGIETGVYFFTQAVTEEEAIEEAEFVLDMIEPYDVSYPVVLDIEEVTSDKARTADLTKEDYTRNCIAFCETIKDAGYTPMIYGNLKSFLIMLDMEQLEDYQKWFAYYSAPVYFPYEFDIWQYSSKGSVNGIKGEVDLNICMKDLGKKD
;
A
#
# COMPACT_ATOMS: atom_id res chain seq x y z
N MET A 1 20.48 39.46 -39.23
CA MET A 1 20.45 37.97 -39.40
C MET A 1 21.51 37.19 -38.63
N ASP A 2 22.54 37.81 -38.07
CA ASP A 2 23.67 37.11 -37.42
C ASP A 2 23.40 36.58 -35.99
N ASN A 3 22.62 37.28 -35.21
CA ASN A 3 22.41 36.90 -33.80
C ASN A 3 21.67 35.56 -33.59
N ALA A 4 20.77 35.21 -34.50
CA ALA A 4 20.04 33.95 -34.46
C ALA A 4 20.93 32.73 -34.84
N ARG A 5 21.85 32.95 -35.78
CA ARG A 5 22.83 31.92 -36.19
C ARG A 5 23.85 31.62 -35.07
N ILE A 6 24.29 32.65 -34.36
CA ILE A 6 25.23 32.53 -33.24
C ILE A 6 24.53 31.81 -32.04
N LYS A 7 23.29 32.16 -31.71
CA LYS A 7 22.50 31.47 -30.68
C LYS A 7 22.27 29.99 -31.02
N ARG A 8 21.98 29.69 -32.30
CA ARG A 8 21.77 28.29 -32.74
C ARG A 8 23.08 27.49 -32.70
N LYS A 9 24.21 28.11 -33.02
CA LYS A 9 25.53 27.49 -32.95
C LYS A 9 25.95 27.21 -31.51
N ARG A 10 25.74 28.16 -30.59
CA ARG A 10 25.99 27.99 -29.14
C ARG A 10 25.08 26.95 -28.50
N ARG A 11 23.80 26.85 -28.92
CA ARG A 11 22.87 25.81 -28.44
C ARG A 11 23.27 24.41 -28.92
N LYS A 12 23.69 24.27 -30.19
CA LYS A 12 24.23 23.00 -30.70
C LYS A 12 25.53 22.59 -30.00
N GLN A 13 26.41 23.53 -29.71
CA GLN A 13 27.64 23.26 -28.95
C GLN A 13 27.35 22.85 -27.49
N ARG A 14 26.38 23.49 -26.82
CA ARG A 14 25.97 23.09 -25.46
C ARG A 14 25.30 21.72 -25.43
N ILE A 15 24.46 21.40 -26.41
CA ILE A 15 23.85 20.07 -26.54
C ILE A 15 24.94 19.03 -26.79
N GLY A 16 25.88 19.27 -27.69
CA GLY A 16 27.01 18.37 -27.95
C GLY A 16 27.91 18.18 -26.73
N LEU A 17 28.13 19.24 -25.94
CA LEU A 17 28.89 19.15 -24.70
C LEU A 17 28.15 18.29 -23.64
N LEU A 18 26.85 18.51 -23.46
CA LEU A 18 26.00 17.71 -22.56
C LEU A 18 25.97 16.25 -22.98
N THR A 19 25.79 15.97 -24.27
CA THR A 19 25.80 14.57 -24.78
C THR A 19 27.14 13.89 -24.53
N ASN A 20 28.27 14.63 -24.73
CA ASN A 20 29.58 14.08 -24.40
C ASN A 20 29.77 13.83 -22.89
N ILE A 21 29.30 14.73 -22.03
CA ILE A 21 29.36 14.53 -20.57
C ILE A 21 28.54 13.29 -20.16
N VAL A 22 27.31 13.15 -20.65
CA VAL A 22 26.47 11.97 -20.38
C VAL A 22 27.15 10.69 -20.88
N PHE A 23 27.73 10.74 -22.08
CA PHE A 23 28.48 9.60 -22.64
C PHE A 23 29.70 9.24 -21.77
N CYS A 24 30.45 10.25 -21.30
CA CYS A 24 31.58 10.05 -20.40
C CYS A 24 31.13 9.45 -19.04
N LEU A 25 29.98 9.88 -18.49
CA LEU A 25 29.44 9.33 -17.26
C LEU A 25 29.02 7.86 -17.44
N ILE A 26 28.34 7.54 -18.54
CA ILE A 26 27.94 6.16 -18.85
C ILE A 26 29.18 5.27 -19.04
N THR A 27 30.21 5.76 -19.76
CA THR A 27 31.45 4.99 -19.93
C THR A 27 32.19 4.81 -18.61
N LEU A 28 32.24 5.85 -17.77
CA LEU A 28 32.85 5.75 -16.44
C LEU A 28 32.09 4.74 -15.55
N PHE A 29 30.78 4.78 -15.56
CA PHE A 29 29.94 3.80 -14.83
C PHE A 29 30.16 2.38 -15.35
N ALA A 30 30.17 2.19 -16.67
CA ALA A 30 30.45 0.88 -17.25
C ALA A 30 31.86 0.38 -16.88
N LEU A 31 32.85 1.27 -16.83
CA LEU A 31 34.22 0.96 -16.44
C LEU A 31 34.31 0.54 -14.96
N THR A 32 33.61 1.27 -14.08
CA THR A 32 33.54 0.90 -12.64
C THR A 32 32.83 -0.43 -12.43
N CYS A 33 31.74 -0.70 -13.16
CA CYS A 33 31.08 -2.01 -13.14
C CYS A 33 32.01 -3.13 -13.65
N CYS A 34 32.76 -2.90 -14.73
CA CYS A 34 33.75 -3.85 -15.25
C CYS A 34 34.86 -4.13 -14.22
N ILE A 35 35.39 -3.08 -13.57
CA ILE A 35 36.42 -3.22 -12.53
C ILE A 35 35.84 -4.02 -11.35
N PHE A 36 34.63 -3.69 -10.90
CA PHE A 36 33.97 -4.42 -9.81
C PHE A 36 33.77 -5.90 -10.16
N LEU A 37 33.31 -6.20 -11.37
CA LEU A 37 33.14 -7.58 -11.84
C LEU A 37 34.46 -8.33 -11.96
N LEU A 38 35.53 -7.63 -12.41
CA LEU A 38 36.87 -8.23 -12.43
C LEU A 38 37.42 -8.52 -11.05
N LEU A 39 37.23 -7.60 -10.10
CA LEU A 39 37.64 -7.82 -8.70
C LEU A 39 36.86 -8.98 -8.08
N LYS A 40 35.55 -9.02 -8.28
CA LYS A 40 34.69 -10.12 -7.80
C LYS A 40 35.07 -11.46 -8.44
N ASN A 41 35.34 -11.47 -9.74
CA ASN A 41 35.76 -12.68 -10.45
C ASN A 41 37.15 -13.17 -9.96
N ASN A 42 38.07 -12.22 -9.68
CA ASN A 42 39.38 -12.58 -9.10
C ASN A 42 39.23 -13.11 -7.67
N ALA A 43 38.35 -12.52 -6.85
CA ALA A 43 38.06 -13.04 -5.50
C ALA A 43 37.50 -14.48 -5.58
N LEU A 44 36.50 -14.72 -6.44
CA LEU A 44 35.94 -16.05 -6.67
C LEU A 44 36.97 -17.05 -7.21
N LYS A 45 37.89 -16.61 -8.09
CA LYS A 45 38.99 -17.47 -8.57
C LYS A 45 39.96 -17.82 -7.48
N ASN A 46 40.27 -16.88 -6.57
CA ASN A 46 41.15 -17.16 -5.44
C ASN A 46 40.53 -18.13 -4.44
N GLU A 47 39.23 -17.90 -4.13
CA GLU A 47 38.45 -18.80 -3.28
C GLU A 47 38.34 -20.21 -3.87
N SER A 48 38.11 -20.32 -5.18
CA SER A 48 38.14 -21.60 -5.90
C SER A 48 39.50 -22.26 -5.90
N ARG A 49 40.60 -21.47 -6.01
CA ARG A 49 41.95 -22.01 -5.93
C ARG A 49 42.30 -22.51 -4.51
N GLU A 50 41.86 -21.77 -3.50
CA GLU A 50 42.06 -22.20 -2.08
C GLU A 50 41.27 -23.48 -1.79
N ALA A 51 40.01 -23.56 -2.29
CA ALA A 51 39.21 -24.77 -2.16
C ALA A 51 39.84 -25.98 -2.90
N ILE A 52 40.37 -25.76 -4.10
CA ILE A 52 41.07 -26.81 -4.86
C ILE A 52 42.40 -27.20 -4.15
N ALA A 53 43.14 -26.25 -3.61
CA ALA A 53 44.37 -26.52 -2.85
C ALA A 53 44.07 -27.29 -1.55
N GLN A 54 42.96 -26.98 -0.85
CA GLN A 54 42.47 -27.74 0.29
C GLN A 54 42.06 -29.16 -0.12
N LEU A 55 41.38 -29.29 -1.27
CA LEU A 55 40.99 -30.60 -1.82
C LEU A 55 42.24 -31.44 -2.14
N HIS A 56 43.25 -30.85 -2.81
CA HIS A 56 44.51 -31.56 -3.09
C HIS A 56 45.29 -31.89 -1.83
N ALA A 57 45.35 -30.98 -0.83
CA ALA A 57 45.97 -31.28 0.46
C ALA A 57 45.24 -32.43 1.20
N PHE A 58 43.92 -32.49 1.06
CA PHE A 58 43.11 -33.58 1.59
C PHE A 58 43.30 -34.86 0.79
N GLU A 59 43.44 -34.82 -0.53
CA GLU A 59 43.80 -35.97 -1.39
C GLU A 59 45.20 -36.51 -1.06
N GLU A 60 46.23 -35.66 -0.86
CA GLU A 60 47.57 -36.06 -0.43
C GLU A 60 47.58 -36.70 0.99
N GLN A 61 46.76 -36.22 1.90
CA GLN A 61 46.58 -36.86 3.22
C GLN A 61 45.78 -38.16 3.12
N SER A 62 44.97 -38.36 2.09
CA SER A 62 44.10 -39.52 1.93
C SER A 62 44.73 -40.71 1.20
N GLU A 63 45.98 -40.62 0.72
CA GLU A 63 46.66 -41.77 0.04
C GLU A 63 46.72 -43.03 0.88
N ASN A 64 46.33 -42.95 2.18
CA ASN A 64 46.25 -44.12 3.08
C ASN A 64 44.87 -44.33 3.73
N TYR A 65 43.82 -43.57 3.35
CA TYR A 65 42.50 -43.70 3.98
C TYR A 65 41.48 -44.13 2.91
N ILE A 66 41.09 -45.37 2.97
CA ILE A 66 39.97 -45.88 2.14
C ILE A 66 38.67 -45.54 2.88
N TYR A 67 37.98 -44.46 2.47
CA TYR A 67 36.64 -44.18 2.98
C TYR A 67 35.69 -45.25 2.45
N THR A 68 34.97 -45.87 3.36
CA THR A 68 33.87 -46.75 3.00
C THR A 68 32.63 -45.91 2.67
N GLN A 69 31.67 -46.47 1.94
CA GLN A 69 30.38 -45.81 1.69
C GLN A 69 29.72 -45.41 3.03
N ALA A 70 29.84 -46.21 4.05
CA ALA A 70 29.33 -45.94 5.40
C ALA A 70 29.98 -44.70 6.04
N ASP A 71 31.29 -44.47 5.84
CA ASP A 71 31.97 -43.28 6.32
C ASP A 71 31.46 -42.04 5.61
N LEU A 72 31.27 -42.12 4.29
CA LEU A 72 30.73 -41.03 3.49
C LEU A 72 29.31 -40.67 3.92
N ASP A 73 28.44 -41.66 4.10
CA ASP A 73 27.06 -41.48 4.55
C ASP A 73 27.04 -40.86 5.97
N SER A 74 27.93 -41.28 6.85
CA SER A 74 28.08 -40.72 8.20
C SER A 74 28.49 -39.25 8.17
N TYR A 75 29.51 -38.89 7.36
CA TYR A 75 29.92 -37.49 7.18
C TYR A 75 28.83 -36.63 6.58
N MET A 76 28.06 -37.16 5.60
CA MET A 76 26.95 -36.45 5.02
C MET A 76 25.82 -36.21 6.04
N GLU A 77 25.52 -37.20 6.88
CA GLU A 77 24.52 -37.03 7.94
C GLU A 77 24.97 -36.01 9.00
N GLU A 78 26.25 -36.07 9.40
CA GLU A 78 26.82 -35.14 10.35
C GLU A 78 26.81 -33.69 9.81
N ALA A 79 27.26 -33.50 8.57
CA ALA A 79 27.23 -32.21 7.89
C ALA A 79 25.80 -31.64 7.77
N ARG A 80 24.83 -32.50 7.43
CA ARG A 80 23.39 -32.10 7.38
C ARG A 80 22.85 -31.73 8.77
N ALA A 81 23.24 -32.51 9.81
CA ALA A 81 22.81 -32.23 11.17
C ALA A 81 23.43 -30.94 11.71
N GLN A 82 24.70 -30.67 11.36
CA GLN A 82 25.35 -29.41 11.69
C GLN A 82 24.71 -28.23 11.00
N ALA A 83 24.48 -28.28 9.68
CA ALA A 83 23.84 -27.24 8.91
C ALA A 83 22.44 -26.92 9.47
N ARG A 84 21.62 -27.93 9.76
CA ARG A 84 20.31 -27.76 10.41
C ARG A 84 20.41 -27.08 11.78
N THR A 85 21.45 -27.40 12.54
CA THR A 85 21.66 -26.83 13.88
C THR A 85 22.08 -25.37 13.79
N GLU A 86 22.97 -25.04 12.85
CA GLU A 86 23.40 -23.67 12.58
C GLU A 86 22.24 -22.81 12.10
N GLU A 87 21.48 -23.25 11.11
CA GLU A 87 20.30 -22.57 10.59
C GLU A 87 19.25 -22.33 11.69
N LYS A 88 18.95 -23.36 12.48
CA LYS A 88 18.03 -23.24 13.63
C LYS A 88 18.53 -22.25 14.67
N THR A 89 19.82 -22.26 14.96
CA THR A 89 20.43 -21.39 15.97
C THR A 89 20.40 -19.94 15.50
N GLU A 90 20.69 -19.71 14.23
CA GLU A 90 20.60 -18.38 13.61
C GLU A 90 19.17 -17.85 13.62
N LEU A 91 18.20 -18.65 13.17
CA LEU A 91 16.78 -18.29 13.20
C LEU A 91 16.30 -17.94 14.62
N LEU A 92 16.66 -18.77 15.62
CA LEU A 92 16.31 -18.51 17.02
C LEU A 92 17.01 -17.28 17.59
N SER A 93 18.22 -16.99 17.14
CA SER A 93 18.94 -15.76 17.52
C SER A 93 18.29 -14.52 16.97
N GLN A 94 17.92 -14.54 15.68
CA GLN A 94 17.17 -13.44 15.04
C GLN A 94 15.83 -13.23 15.71
N LEU A 95 15.07 -14.31 15.97
CA LEU A 95 13.80 -14.28 16.70
C LEU A 95 13.96 -13.61 18.07
N LYS A 96 14.95 -14.07 18.85
CA LYS A 96 15.23 -13.54 20.19
C LYS A 96 15.64 -12.06 20.14
N SER A 97 16.48 -11.68 19.19
CA SER A 97 16.95 -10.31 19.01
C SER A 97 15.77 -9.36 18.69
N LYS A 98 14.92 -9.73 17.74
CA LYS A 98 13.74 -8.95 17.37
C LYS A 98 12.73 -8.84 18.51
N MET A 99 12.45 -9.93 19.20
CA MET A 99 11.54 -9.93 20.36
C MET A 99 12.09 -9.10 21.53
N SER A 100 13.41 -9.15 21.79
CA SER A 100 14.05 -8.37 22.85
C SER A 100 14.11 -6.88 22.53
N GLY A 101 14.12 -6.50 21.24
CA GLY A 101 14.10 -5.13 20.76
C GLY A 101 12.72 -4.44 20.81
N GLY A 102 11.69 -5.11 21.35
CA GLY A 102 10.34 -4.56 21.42
C GLY A 102 9.53 -4.71 20.14
N GLY A 103 10.00 -5.49 19.18
CA GLY A 103 9.26 -5.80 17.96
C GLY A 103 8.01 -6.63 18.23
N THR A 104 6.95 -6.38 17.46
CA THR A 104 5.72 -7.18 17.50
C THR A 104 5.89 -8.48 16.70
N ALA A 105 5.11 -9.51 17.05
CA ALA A 105 5.12 -10.77 16.31
C ALA A 105 4.81 -10.58 14.81
N ILE A 106 3.85 -9.70 14.50
CA ILE A 106 3.50 -9.40 13.10
C ILE A 106 4.64 -8.73 12.33
N ALA A 107 5.35 -7.76 12.94
CA ALA A 107 6.49 -7.11 12.30
C ALA A 107 7.62 -8.10 12.01
N MET A 108 7.87 -9.02 12.93
CA MET A 108 8.86 -10.08 12.77
C MET A 108 8.49 -11.05 11.63
N LEU A 109 7.22 -11.46 11.56
CA LEU A 109 6.75 -12.33 10.48
C LEU A 109 6.88 -11.65 9.12
N ARG A 110 6.56 -10.37 9.02
CA ARG A 110 6.74 -9.58 7.78
C ARG A 110 8.19 -9.53 7.32
N ASP A 111 9.14 -9.46 8.24
CA ASP A 111 10.56 -9.50 7.91
C ASP A 111 11.05 -10.89 7.46
N PHE A 112 10.48 -11.97 8.01
CA PHE A 112 10.83 -13.33 7.63
C PHE A 112 10.17 -13.80 6.33
N PHE A 113 9.03 -13.20 5.96
CA PHE A 113 8.27 -13.55 4.77
C PHE A 113 8.09 -12.33 3.87
N PRO A 114 9.18 -11.79 3.29
CA PRO A 114 9.12 -10.58 2.45
C PRO A 114 8.37 -10.77 1.14
N GLU A 115 8.17 -12.01 0.69
CA GLU A 115 7.42 -12.36 -0.52
C GLU A 115 5.91 -12.51 -0.25
N ASP A 116 5.49 -12.37 1.03
CA ASP A 116 4.10 -12.49 1.44
C ASP A 116 3.60 -11.19 2.08
N VAL A 117 2.32 -10.90 1.88
CA VAL A 117 1.61 -9.96 2.75
C VAL A 117 1.09 -10.73 3.96
N VAL A 118 1.65 -10.44 5.13
CA VAL A 118 1.26 -11.10 6.38
C VAL A 118 0.15 -10.30 7.06
N VAL A 119 -1.01 -10.93 7.22
CA VAL A 119 -2.19 -10.36 7.86
C VAL A 119 -2.46 -11.07 9.18
N TYR A 120 -2.74 -10.30 10.23
CA TYR A 120 -3.27 -10.83 11.48
C TYR A 120 -4.72 -10.41 11.63
N ALA A 121 -5.63 -11.37 11.54
CA ALA A 121 -7.05 -11.14 11.67
C ALA A 121 -7.68 -12.34 12.39
N ASP A 122 -8.75 -12.12 13.15
CA ASP A 122 -9.52 -13.15 13.85
C ASP A 122 -8.69 -14.06 14.79
N GLY A 123 -7.56 -13.54 15.27
CA GLY A 123 -6.64 -14.29 16.15
C GLY A 123 -5.64 -15.16 15.39
N GLU A 124 -5.63 -15.14 14.07
CA GLU A 124 -4.78 -15.98 13.22
C GLU A 124 -3.87 -15.15 12.31
N TYR A 125 -2.72 -15.72 11.94
CA TYR A 125 -1.84 -15.17 10.93
C TYR A 125 -2.08 -15.85 9.58
N SER A 126 -2.32 -15.05 8.56
CA SER A 126 -2.47 -15.49 7.18
C SER A 126 -1.34 -14.90 6.32
N PHE A 127 -0.86 -15.71 5.38
CA PHE A 127 0.24 -15.36 4.48
C PHE A 127 -0.29 -15.38 3.05
N PHE A 128 -0.22 -14.23 2.39
CA PHE A 128 -0.69 -14.06 1.02
C PHE A 128 0.51 -13.77 0.13
N PRO A 129 0.91 -14.66 -0.78
CA PRO A 129 1.96 -14.39 -1.74
C PRO A 129 1.70 -13.08 -2.49
N ILE A 130 2.73 -12.25 -2.66
CA ILE A 130 2.61 -11.01 -3.42
C ILE A 130 2.45 -11.34 -4.90
N GLU A 131 1.25 -11.12 -5.43
CA GLU A 131 0.86 -11.47 -6.80
C GLU A 131 1.49 -10.51 -7.82
N ASP A 132 2.26 -11.05 -8.77
CA ASP A 132 2.89 -10.24 -9.83
C ASP A 132 1.89 -9.71 -10.87
N LYS A 133 0.73 -10.34 -10.99
CA LYS A 133 -0.33 -9.94 -11.90
C LYS A 133 -1.11 -8.71 -11.43
N LEU A 134 -1.11 -8.39 -10.14
CA LEU A 134 -1.75 -7.21 -9.59
C LEU A 134 -0.85 -5.98 -9.70
N LYS A 135 -1.42 -4.84 -10.06
CA LYS A 135 -0.70 -3.58 -10.13
C LYS A 135 -0.15 -3.21 -8.75
N LYS A 136 1.14 -2.93 -8.71
CA LYS A 136 1.84 -2.51 -7.49
C LYS A 136 2.00 -1.00 -7.51
N HIS A 137 1.90 -0.36 -6.34
CA HIS A 137 2.21 1.04 -6.23
C HIS A 137 3.73 1.28 -6.43
N ASN A 138 4.07 2.48 -6.82
CA ASN A 138 5.46 2.93 -7.00
C ASN A 138 5.88 4.01 -5.99
N TYR A 139 5.15 4.14 -4.88
CA TYR A 139 5.46 5.12 -3.85
C TYR A 139 6.79 4.81 -3.18
N VAL A 140 7.59 5.85 -3.01
CA VAL A 140 8.86 5.78 -2.27
C VAL A 140 8.56 6.04 -0.80
N TYR A 141 8.83 5.07 0.07
CA TYR A 141 8.47 5.18 1.49
C TYR A 141 9.13 6.36 2.21
N ASP A 142 10.36 6.71 1.83
CA ASP A 142 11.08 7.86 2.42
C ASP A 142 10.46 9.21 2.05
N ASN A 143 9.58 9.25 1.06
CA ASN A 143 8.84 10.44 0.64
C ASN A 143 7.58 10.69 1.47
N PHE A 144 7.14 9.72 2.29
CA PHE A 144 6.10 9.96 3.28
C PHE A 144 6.71 10.66 4.50
N LYS A 145 6.37 11.93 4.69
CA LYS A 145 6.87 12.77 5.80
C LYS A 145 5.81 12.91 6.88
N GLN A 146 6.15 12.48 8.07
CA GLN A 146 5.31 12.72 9.23
C GLN A 146 5.67 14.07 9.86
N LEU A 147 4.69 14.95 9.95
CA LEU A 147 4.80 16.27 10.55
C LEU A 147 4.72 16.20 12.08
N GLU A 148 5.12 17.29 12.77
CA GLU A 148 5.08 17.36 14.24
C GLU A 148 3.67 17.20 14.84
N ASN A 149 2.63 17.56 14.08
CA ASN A 149 1.23 17.39 14.45
C ASN A 149 0.67 16.00 14.17
N GLY A 150 1.50 15.06 13.69
CA GLY A 150 1.13 13.69 13.36
C GLY A 150 0.51 13.52 11.97
N GLN A 151 0.33 14.59 11.21
CA GLN A 151 -0.12 14.51 9.82
C GLN A 151 0.97 13.94 8.94
N ILE A 152 0.57 13.32 7.82
CA ILE A 152 1.49 12.76 6.83
C ILE A 152 1.29 13.51 5.52
N GLU A 153 2.39 13.82 4.85
CA GLU A 153 2.45 14.36 3.48
C GLU A 153 3.32 13.43 2.63
N TYR A 154 3.00 13.34 1.34
CA TYR A 154 3.86 12.68 0.36
C TYR A 154 4.54 13.77 -0.48
N VAL A 155 5.87 13.76 -0.50
CA VAL A 155 6.67 14.78 -1.16
C VAL A 155 7.52 14.19 -2.27
N ASP A 156 8.02 15.02 -3.18
CA ASP A 156 9.03 14.63 -4.15
C ASP A 156 10.47 14.77 -3.61
N ASP A 157 11.45 14.52 -4.49
CA ASP A 157 12.88 14.64 -4.15
C ASP A 157 13.33 16.10 -3.86
N THR A 158 12.46 17.09 -4.07
CA THR A 158 12.70 18.51 -3.79
C THR A 158 11.94 19.03 -2.58
N ASP A 159 11.29 18.12 -1.83
CA ASP A 159 10.37 18.39 -0.73
C ASP A 159 9.09 19.18 -1.16
N GLU A 160 8.72 19.15 -2.45
CA GLU A 160 7.43 19.66 -2.91
C GLU A 160 6.33 18.65 -2.54
N VAL A 161 5.25 19.14 -1.92
CA VAL A 161 4.11 18.30 -1.51
C VAL A 161 3.31 17.88 -2.74
N LEU A 162 3.18 16.57 -2.94
CA LEU A 162 2.46 15.95 -4.05
C LEU A 162 1.09 15.39 -3.63
N SER A 163 0.88 15.19 -2.31
CA SER A 163 -0.37 14.66 -1.80
C SER A 163 -1.34 15.76 -1.42
N GLN A 164 -2.63 15.44 -1.50
CA GLN A 164 -3.70 16.28 -0.98
C GLN A 164 -4.12 15.80 0.42
N LYS A 165 -4.36 16.76 1.32
CA LYS A 165 -4.85 16.48 2.67
C LYS A 165 -6.35 16.32 2.68
N GLY A 166 -6.82 15.17 3.17
CA GLY A 166 -8.24 14.86 3.28
C GLY A 166 -8.67 14.38 4.65
N ILE A 167 -9.98 14.38 4.83
CA ILE A 167 -10.65 13.80 5.98
C ILE A 167 -11.82 12.94 5.51
N ASP A 168 -12.26 12.01 6.34
CA ASP A 168 -13.58 11.42 6.18
C ASP A 168 -14.42 11.65 7.42
N VAL A 169 -15.71 11.89 7.21
CA VAL A 169 -16.63 12.34 8.23
C VAL A 169 -18.01 11.73 8.10
N SER A 170 -18.69 11.67 9.22
CA SER A 170 -20.07 11.23 9.34
C SER A 170 -20.74 11.97 10.48
N LYS A 171 -21.94 11.54 10.86
CA LYS A 171 -22.64 12.05 12.04
C LYS A 171 -21.82 12.00 13.34
N TYR A 172 -20.80 11.16 13.40
CA TYR A 172 -19.97 11.00 14.62
C TYR A 172 -19.08 12.20 14.90
N GLN A 173 -18.76 13.02 13.91
CA GLN A 173 -18.02 14.27 14.07
C GLN A 173 -18.93 15.44 14.54
N GLY A 174 -20.27 15.23 14.56
CA GLY A 174 -21.25 16.24 14.98
C GLY A 174 -21.22 17.49 14.11
N ASP A 175 -21.46 18.65 14.72
CA ASP A 175 -21.44 19.94 14.02
C ASP A 175 -20.01 20.35 13.66
N ILE A 176 -19.70 20.48 12.38
CA ILE A 176 -18.39 20.83 11.84
C ILE A 176 -18.35 22.30 11.43
N ASN A 177 -17.29 22.98 11.81
CA ASN A 177 -17.00 24.33 11.29
C ASN A 177 -16.13 24.24 10.05
N TRP A 178 -16.75 24.03 8.90
CA TRP A 178 -16.10 23.82 7.62
C TRP A 178 -15.16 24.95 7.18
N LYS A 179 -15.48 26.19 7.54
CA LYS A 179 -14.58 27.33 7.31
C LYS A 179 -13.23 27.18 8.04
N LYS A 180 -13.24 26.60 9.25
CA LYS A 180 -11.99 26.33 9.97
C LYS A 180 -11.30 25.10 9.43
N VAL A 181 -12.05 24.10 8.96
CA VAL A 181 -11.50 22.89 8.32
C VAL A 181 -10.74 23.27 7.05
N ALA A 182 -11.34 24.09 6.18
CA ALA A 182 -10.67 24.62 4.99
C ALA A 182 -9.42 25.45 5.35
N ALA A 183 -9.52 26.30 6.37
CA ALA A 183 -8.38 27.10 6.84
C ALA A 183 -7.25 26.25 7.49
N ASP A 184 -7.54 25.01 7.89
CA ASP A 184 -6.58 24.02 8.38
C ASP A 184 -5.87 23.28 7.24
N GLY A 185 -6.18 23.62 5.98
CA GLY A 185 -5.56 23.06 4.78
C GLY A 185 -6.16 21.73 4.32
N VAL A 186 -7.38 21.38 4.75
CA VAL A 186 -8.10 20.22 4.19
C VAL A 186 -8.58 20.59 2.81
N GLU A 187 -8.23 19.76 1.83
CA GLU A 187 -8.51 20.00 0.41
C GLU A 187 -9.73 19.18 -0.05
N TYR A 188 -9.91 17.98 0.51
CA TYR A 188 -11.07 17.13 0.20
C TYR A 188 -11.65 16.47 1.45
N ALA A 189 -12.93 16.11 1.36
CA ALA A 189 -13.64 15.35 2.37
C ALA A 189 -14.46 14.22 1.74
N ILE A 190 -14.37 13.00 2.31
CA ILE A 190 -15.25 11.90 1.93
C ILE A 190 -16.33 11.76 2.99
N ILE A 191 -17.58 12.04 2.60
CA ILE A 191 -18.71 12.24 3.51
C ILE A 191 -19.62 11.02 3.46
N ARG A 192 -19.99 10.49 4.63
CA ARG A 192 -20.88 9.32 4.68
C ARG A 192 -22.29 9.67 4.19
N ALA A 193 -22.72 9.03 3.10
CA ALA A 193 -24.09 9.14 2.63
C ALA A 193 -25.06 8.33 3.51
N GLY A 194 -24.65 7.13 3.89
CA GLY A 194 -25.50 6.26 4.69
C GLY A 194 -24.85 4.93 5.03
N VAL A 195 -25.63 4.06 5.63
CA VAL A 195 -25.25 2.72 6.04
C VAL A 195 -26.37 1.74 5.79
N ARG A 196 -26.06 0.49 5.48
CA ARG A 196 -27.02 -0.60 5.64
C ARG A 196 -26.87 -1.24 7.01
N GLY A 197 -27.97 -1.39 7.74
CA GLY A 197 -27.97 -1.98 9.07
C GLY A 197 -27.49 -3.42 9.06
N SER A 198 -26.53 -3.75 9.94
CA SER A 198 -25.86 -5.05 9.98
C SER A 198 -26.72 -6.23 10.40
N THR A 199 -27.93 -6.00 10.89
CA THR A 199 -28.85 -7.06 11.35
C THR A 199 -30.10 -7.13 10.49
N GLU A 200 -30.80 -6.00 10.33
CA GLU A 200 -32.09 -5.94 9.61
C GLU A 200 -31.94 -5.58 8.14
N GLY A 201 -30.77 -5.11 7.71
CA GLY A 201 -30.49 -4.77 6.33
C GLY A 201 -31.20 -3.50 5.82
N LYS A 202 -31.72 -2.67 6.73
CA LYS A 202 -32.35 -1.41 6.35
C LYS A 202 -31.29 -0.35 6.00
N ILE A 203 -31.46 0.32 4.89
CA ILE A 203 -30.68 1.51 4.54
C ILE A 203 -31.09 2.68 5.45
N MET A 204 -30.10 3.38 5.95
CA MET A 204 -30.25 4.57 6.79
C MET A 204 -29.32 5.66 6.29
N GLU A 205 -29.88 6.82 6.03
CA GLU A 205 -29.13 8.05 5.72
C GLU A 205 -28.27 8.46 6.93
N ASP A 206 -27.12 9.07 6.66
CA ASP A 206 -26.36 9.75 7.70
C ASP A 206 -27.00 11.09 8.04
N GLU A 207 -27.29 11.29 9.32
CA GLU A 207 -28.06 12.45 9.82
C GLU A 207 -27.41 13.80 9.46
N ASN A 208 -26.08 13.82 9.29
CA ASN A 208 -25.31 15.04 9.02
C ASN A 208 -24.87 15.13 7.55
N PHE A 209 -25.35 14.21 6.69
CA PHE A 209 -24.90 14.17 5.29
C PHE A 209 -25.09 15.51 4.58
N ALA A 210 -26.30 16.05 4.58
CA ALA A 210 -26.63 17.29 3.90
C ALA A 210 -25.80 18.47 4.46
N ASP A 211 -25.77 18.63 5.78
CA ASP A 211 -25.01 19.70 6.44
C ASP A 211 -23.50 19.61 6.14
N ASN A 212 -22.96 18.40 6.06
CA ASN A 212 -21.56 18.17 5.74
C ASN A 212 -21.26 18.46 4.26
N MET A 213 -22.12 18.02 3.34
CA MET A 213 -21.97 18.31 1.91
C MET A 213 -22.03 19.82 1.62
N GLU A 214 -23.09 20.50 2.11
CA GLU A 214 -23.26 21.94 1.95
C GLU A 214 -22.06 22.69 2.57
N GLY A 215 -21.70 22.34 3.80
CA GLY A 215 -20.63 23.02 4.51
C GLY A 215 -19.26 22.85 3.84
N ALA A 216 -18.92 21.67 3.34
CA ALA A 216 -17.68 21.42 2.62
C ALA A 216 -17.62 22.21 1.31
N LEU A 217 -18.66 22.08 0.47
CA LEU A 217 -18.74 22.74 -0.83
C LEU A 217 -18.73 24.26 -0.72
N GLU A 218 -19.47 24.85 0.24
CA GLU A 218 -19.49 26.30 0.47
C GLU A 218 -18.10 26.87 0.86
N ASN A 219 -17.22 26.03 1.40
CA ASN A 219 -15.88 26.44 1.79
C ASN A 219 -14.78 25.97 0.82
N GLY A 220 -15.17 25.49 -0.38
CA GLY A 220 -14.24 25.12 -1.45
C GLY A 220 -13.48 23.83 -1.18
N ILE A 221 -13.99 22.95 -0.32
CA ILE A 221 -13.44 21.60 -0.08
C ILE A 221 -14.09 20.67 -1.11
N GLU A 222 -13.27 19.94 -1.86
CA GLU A 222 -13.74 18.93 -2.80
C GLU A 222 -14.40 17.76 -2.08
N THR A 223 -15.48 17.23 -2.61
CA THR A 223 -16.28 16.21 -1.91
C THR A 223 -16.36 14.90 -2.68
N GLY A 224 -16.13 13.82 -1.98
CA GLY A 224 -16.55 12.47 -2.30
C GLY A 224 -17.55 11.96 -1.25
N VAL A 225 -18.11 10.80 -1.50
CA VAL A 225 -19.06 10.20 -0.57
C VAL A 225 -18.76 8.73 -0.33
N TYR A 226 -19.12 8.22 0.84
CA TYR A 226 -19.02 6.79 1.11
C TYR A 226 -20.30 6.21 1.68
N PHE A 227 -20.50 4.93 1.41
CA PHE A 227 -21.60 4.14 1.96
C PHE A 227 -21.06 2.90 2.66
N PHE A 228 -21.41 2.73 3.94
CA PHE A 228 -21.03 1.56 4.72
C PHE A 228 -21.96 0.40 4.37
N THR A 229 -21.43 -0.55 3.59
CA THR A 229 -22.23 -1.65 3.06
C THR A 229 -22.40 -2.80 4.05
N GLN A 230 -23.57 -3.40 4.00
CA GLN A 230 -23.85 -4.70 4.57
C GLN A 230 -24.74 -5.50 3.59
N ALA A 231 -24.60 -5.26 2.30
CA ALA A 231 -25.31 -6.00 1.26
C ALA A 231 -24.94 -7.48 1.28
N VAL A 232 -25.94 -8.36 1.18
CA VAL A 232 -25.74 -9.82 1.09
C VAL A 232 -26.06 -10.38 -0.30
N THR A 233 -26.59 -9.55 -1.20
CA THR A 233 -26.81 -9.87 -2.61
C THR A 233 -26.42 -8.70 -3.50
N GLU A 234 -26.25 -8.98 -4.80
CA GLU A 234 -25.97 -7.96 -5.83
C GLU A 234 -27.10 -6.92 -5.93
N GLU A 235 -28.35 -7.37 -5.80
CA GLU A 235 -29.52 -6.47 -5.82
C GLU A 235 -29.49 -5.47 -4.66
N GLU A 236 -29.09 -5.91 -3.47
CA GLU A 236 -28.91 -5.01 -2.33
C GLU A 236 -27.77 -4.03 -2.54
N ALA A 237 -26.67 -4.46 -3.15
CA ALA A 237 -25.55 -3.59 -3.47
C ALA A 237 -25.95 -2.53 -4.53
N ILE A 238 -26.75 -2.90 -5.52
CA ILE A 238 -27.33 -1.97 -6.48
C ILE A 238 -28.26 -0.97 -5.77
N GLU A 239 -29.14 -1.44 -4.86
CA GLU A 239 -30.00 -0.57 -4.06
C GLU A 239 -29.20 0.44 -3.22
N GLU A 240 -28.05 0.03 -2.65
CA GLU A 240 -27.14 0.94 -1.94
C GLU A 240 -26.55 2.00 -2.88
N ALA A 241 -26.12 1.60 -4.07
CA ALA A 241 -25.58 2.52 -5.07
C ALA A 241 -26.66 3.51 -5.57
N GLU A 242 -27.86 3.04 -5.88
CA GLU A 242 -28.99 3.89 -6.30
C GLU A 242 -29.35 4.88 -5.18
N PHE A 243 -29.39 4.44 -3.92
CA PHE A 243 -29.59 5.32 -2.77
C PHE A 243 -28.53 6.43 -2.70
N VAL A 244 -27.26 6.09 -2.88
CA VAL A 244 -26.18 7.09 -2.87
C VAL A 244 -26.33 8.06 -4.04
N LEU A 245 -26.66 7.57 -5.24
CA LEU A 245 -26.87 8.40 -6.43
C LEU A 245 -28.00 9.40 -6.23
N ASP A 246 -29.11 8.99 -5.63
CA ASP A 246 -30.24 9.87 -5.29
C ASP A 246 -29.80 10.95 -4.26
N MET A 247 -28.99 10.58 -3.28
CA MET A 247 -28.49 11.49 -2.25
C MET A 247 -27.57 12.56 -2.80
N ILE A 248 -26.73 12.22 -3.78
CA ILE A 248 -25.70 13.13 -4.32
C ILE A 248 -26.21 13.96 -5.51
N GLU A 249 -27.37 13.68 -6.07
CA GLU A 249 -27.92 14.38 -7.25
C GLU A 249 -27.90 15.92 -7.11
N PRO A 250 -28.18 16.53 -5.94
CA PRO A 250 -28.16 17.98 -5.76
C PRO A 250 -26.76 18.59 -5.65
N TYR A 251 -25.71 17.81 -5.54
CA TYR A 251 -24.37 18.26 -5.16
C TYR A 251 -23.34 18.07 -6.29
N ASP A 252 -22.31 18.91 -6.31
CA ASP A 252 -21.17 18.75 -7.21
C ASP A 252 -20.12 17.84 -6.54
N VAL A 253 -20.23 16.54 -6.79
CA VAL A 253 -19.32 15.52 -6.26
C VAL A 253 -18.18 15.32 -7.24
N SER A 254 -16.98 15.80 -6.87
CA SER A 254 -15.77 15.76 -7.70
C SER A 254 -14.85 14.58 -7.35
N TYR A 255 -14.91 14.08 -6.11
CA TYR A 255 -14.18 12.92 -5.63
C TYR A 255 -15.01 11.63 -5.79
N PRO A 256 -14.40 10.46 -5.63
CA PRO A 256 -15.07 9.18 -5.84
C PRO A 256 -16.29 8.93 -4.95
N VAL A 257 -17.17 8.06 -5.44
CA VAL A 257 -18.23 7.42 -4.67
C VAL A 257 -17.70 6.06 -4.17
N VAL A 258 -17.63 5.91 -2.86
CA VAL A 258 -16.88 4.85 -2.21
C VAL A 258 -17.80 3.81 -1.59
N LEU A 259 -17.54 2.54 -1.88
CA LEU A 259 -18.10 1.42 -1.13
C LEU A 259 -17.16 1.08 0.04
N ASP A 260 -17.65 1.25 1.25
CA ASP A 260 -16.91 0.95 2.48
C ASP A 260 -17.20 -0.48 2.91
N ILE A 261 -16.15 -1.34 2.82
CA ILE A 261 -16.23 -2.78 3.10
C ILE A 261 -15.43 -3.11 4.35
N GLU A 262 -16.15 -3.27 5.44
CA GLU A 262 -15.59 -3.70 6.72
C GLU A 262 -16.37 -4.87 7.29
N GLU A 263 -15.66 -5.73 8.01
CA GLU A 263 -16.32 -6.78 8.75
C GLU A 263 -17.03 -6.23 9.99
N VAL A 264 -18.29 -6.64 10.17
CA VAL A 264 -19.00 -6.44 11.42
C VAL A 264 -18.85 -7.68 12.30
N THR A 265 -18.04 -7.55 13.34
CA THR A 265 -17.79 -8.64 14.30
C THR A 265 -18.99 -8.84 15.22
N SER A 266 -19.97 -9.58 14.75
CA SER A 266 -21.16 -9.93 15.53
C SER A 266 -21.74 -11.26 15.04
N ASP A 267 -22.10 -12.14 15.96
CA ASP A 267 -22.81 -13.40 15.65
C ASP A 267 -24.17 -13.18 14.97
N LYS A 268 -24.65 -11.95 14.94
CA LYS A 268 -25.92 -11.56 14.31
C LYS A 268 -25.72 -10.73 13.04
N ALA A 269 -24.47 -10.55 12.62
CA ALA A 269 -24.20 -9.83 11.38
C ALA A 269 -24.78 -10.60 10.20
N ARG A 270 -25.54 -9.93 9.37
CA ARG A 270 -26.17 -10.53 8.18
C ARG A 270 -25.13 -10.99 7.15
N THR A 271 -23.92 -10.42 7.21
CA THR A 271 -22.79 -10.72 6.33
C THR A 271 -21.87 -11.82 6.87
N ALA A 272 -22.18 -12.41 8.04
CA ALA A 272 -21.30 -13.38 8.71
C ALA A 272 -20.99 -14.64 7.86
N ASP A 273 -21.94 -15.06 7.03
CA ASP A 273 -21.82 -16.26 6.18
C ASP A 273 -21.40 -15.94 4.74
N LEU A 274 -21.09 -14.67 4.41
CA LEU A 274 -20.67 -14.31 3.07
C LEU A 274 -19.28 -14.87 2.75
N THR A 275 -19.17 -15.43 1.55
CA THR A 275 -17.88 -15.87 1.00
C THR A 275 -17.13 -14.69 0.35
N LYS A 276 -15.86 -14.89 0.08
CA LYS A 276 -15.03 -13.96 -0.71
C LYS A 276 -15.68 -13.63 -2.06
N GLU A 277 -16.26 -14.61 -2.72
CA GLU A 277 -16.99 -14.45 -3.97
C GLU A 277 -18.23 -13.58 -3.83
N ASP A 278 -19.00 -13.74 -2.73
CA ASP A 278 -20.20 -12.95 -2.49
C ASP A 278 -19.86 -11.48 -2.25
N TYR A 279 -18.87 -11.19 -1.39
CA TYR A 279 -18.38 -9.82 -1.19
C TYR A 279 -17.89 -9.19 -2.49
N THR A 280 -17.14 -9.94 -3.29
CA THR A 280 -16.59 -9.43 -4.55
C THR A 280 -17.68 -9.11 -5.57
N ARG A 281 -18.69 -9.99 -5.73
CA ARG A 281 -19.81 -9.74 -6.63
C ARG A 281 -20.64 -8.52 -6.21
N ASN A 282 -20.95 -8.41 -4.92
CA ASN A 282 -21.66 -7.26 -4.38
C ASN A 282 -20.88 -5.96 -4.59
N CYS A 283 -19.56 -6.00 -4.39
CA CYS A 283 -18.69 -4.87 -4.64
C CYS A 283 -18.71 -4.44 -6.12
N ILE A 284 -18.61 -5.38 -7.05
CA ILE A 284 -18.68 -5.12 -8.49
C ILE A 284 -20.05 -4.52 -8.86
N ALA A 285 -21.14 -5.08 -8.33
CA ALA A 285 -22.48 -4.58 -8.63
C ALA A 285 -22.67 -3.11 -8.20
N PHE A 286 -22.19 -2.75 -7.01
CA PHE A 286 -22.18 -1.34 -6.57
C PHE A 286 -21.32 -0.47 -7.51
N CYS A 287 -20.05 -0.88 -7.73
CA CYS A 287 -19.10 -0.08 -8.50
C CYS A 287 -19.55 0.15 -9.95
N GLU A 288 -20.09 -0.88 -10.62
CA GLU A 288 -20.58 -0.72 -11.98
C GLU A 288 -21.85 0.18 -12.03
N THR A 289 -22.72 0.11 -11.03
CA THR A 289 -23.87 1.03 -10.94
C THR A 289 -23.43 2.48 -10.81
N ILE A 290 -22.44 2.76 -9.96
CA ILE A 290 -21.87 4.12 -9.79
C ILE A 290 -21.19 4.60 -11.08
N LYS A 291 -20.43 3.73 -11.73
CA LYS A 291 -19.73 4.01 -12.98
C LYS A 291 -20.69 4.28 -14.14
N ASP A 292 -21.75 3.51 -14.26
CA ASP A 292 -22.79 3.70 -15.29
C ASP A 292 -23.53 5.04 -15.13
N ALA A 293 -23.62 5.56 -13.91
CA ALA A 293 -24.13 6.89 -13.61
C ALA A 293 -23.12 8.02 -13.88
N GLY A 294 -21.89 7.70 -14.28
CA GLY A 294 -20.85 8.67 -14.66
C GLY A 294 -19.99 9.16 -13.51
N TYR A 295 -20.05 8.54 -12.34
CA TYR A 295 -19.16 8.80 -11.21
C TYR A 295 -17.99 7.81 -11.18
N THR A 296 -16.95 8.17 -10.47
CA THR A 296 -15.79 7.29 -10.24
C THR A 296 -16.04 6.41 -9.03
N PRO A 297 -16.15 5.08 -9.19
CA PRO A 297 -16.27 4.17 -8.04
C PRO A 297 -14.92 3.98 -7.37
N MET A 298 -14.93 3.83 -6.05
CA MET A 298 -13.76 3.50 -5.25
C MET A 298 -14.14 2.49 -4.15
N ILE A 299 -13.19 1.67 -3.76
CA ILE A 299 -13.38 0.66 -2.71
C ILE A 299 -12.53 1.05 -1.51
N TYR A 300 -13.16 1.21 -0.34
CA TYR A 300 -12.47 1.36 0.93
C TYR A 300 -12.38 0.02 1.66
N GLY A 301 -11.22 -0.19 2.27
CA GLY A 301 -11.00 -1.32 3.15
C GLY A 301 -9.59 -1.32 3.75
N ASN A 302 -9.38 -2.27 4.64
CA ASN A 302 -8.09 -2.55 5.26
C ASN A 302 -7.45 -3.82 4.70
N LEU A 303 -6.34 -4.30 5.29
CA LEU A 303 -5.69 -5.55 4.87
C LEU A 303 -6.63 -6.75 4.86
N LYS A 304 -7.53 -6.86 5.86
CA LYS A 304 -8.51 -7.96 5.92
C LYS A 304 -9.49 -7.86 4.76
N SER A 305 -10.04 -6.68 4.52
CA SER A 305 -10.99 -6.44 3.42
C SER A 305 -10.38 -6.84 2.07
N PHE A 306 -9.20 -6.32 1.76
CA PHE A 306 -8.59 -6.54 0.43
C PHE A 306 -8.00 -7.94 0.23
N LEU A 307 -7.49 -8.61 1.27
CA LEU A 307 -6.79 -9.89 1.09
C LEU A 307 -7.64 -11.11 1.48
N ILE A 308 -8.54 -10.95 2.44
CA ILE A 308 -9.37 -12.05 2.94
C ILE A 308 -10.78 -11.99 2.36
N MET A 309 -11.41 -10.81 2.39
CA MET A 309 -12.83 -10.69 2.03
C MET A 309 -13.06 -10.47 0.54
N LEU A 310 -12.11 -9.90 -0.21
CA LEU A 310 -12.27 -9.51 -1.61
C LEU A 310 -11.28 -10.24 -2.53
N ASP A 311 -11.71 -10.52 -3.74
CA ASP A 311 -10.84 -10.96 -4.83
C ASP A 311 -10.27 -9.76 -5.59
N MET A 312 -9.03 -9.40 -5.26
CA MET A 312 -8.33 -8.26 -5.80
C MET A 312 -8.15 -8.29 -7.32
N GLU A 313 -8.07 -9.49 -7.93
CA GLU A 313 -7.92 -9.61 -9.39
C GLU A 313 -9.13 -9.09 -10.14
N GLN A 314 -10.33 -9.39 -9.62
CA GLN A 314 -11.57 -8.94 -10.23
C GLN A 314 -11.84 -7.45 -9.98
N LEU A 315 -11.12 -6.85 -9.02
CA LEU A 315 -11.30 -5.47 -8.58
C LEU A 315 -10.11 -4.56 -8.96
N GLU A 316 -9.20 -5.05 -9.83
CA GLU A 316 -7.98 -4.32 -10.16
C GLU A 316 -8.24 -2.93 -10.77
N ASP A 317 -9.27 -2.82 -11.60
CA ASP A 317 -9.58 -1.58 -12.34
C ASP A 317 -10.29 -0.50 -11.50
N TYR A 318 -10.77 -0.83 -10.29
CA TYR A 318 -11.37 0.15 -9.40
C TYR A 318 -10.32 0.83 -8.54
N GLN A 319 -10.51 2.12 -8.27
CA GLN A 319 -9.69 2.89 -7.34
C GLN A 319 -9.82 2.33 -5.93
N LYS A 320 -8.76 2.51 -5.12
CA LYS A 320 -8.69 1.95 -3.77
C LYS A 320 -8.35 3.02 -2.75
N TRP A 321 -9.13 3.06 -1.68
CA TRP A 321 -8.87 3.82 -0.47
C TRP A 321 -8.46 2.83 0.63
N PHE A 322 -7.20 2.84 0.97
CA PHE A 322 -6.62 1.85 1.87
C PHE A 322 -6.46 2.40 3.28
N ALA A 323 -7.03 1.69 4.27
CA ALA A 323 -6.89 2.01 5.70
C ALA A 323 -5.75 1.23 6.33
N TYR A 324 -4.76 1.96 6.86
CA TYR A 324 -3.66 1.39 7.58
C TYR A 324 -3.01 2.41 8.54
N TYR A 325 -3.14 2.20 9.86
CA TYR A 325 -2.80 3.17 10.89
C TYR A 325 -1.36 3.03 11.44
N SER A 326 -0.42 2.68 10.58
CA SER A 326 1.00 2.62 10.90
C SER A 326 1.83 3.11 9.73
N ALA A 327 2.94 3.78 10.04
CA ALA A 327 3.92 4.17 9.04
C ALA A 327 5.20 3.31 9.18
N PRO A 328 5.82 2.89 8.06
CA PRO A 328 5.32 3.07 6.70
C PRO A 328 4.09 2.23 6.39
N VAL A 329 3.34 2.64 5.35
CA VAL A 329 2.20 1.85 4.86
C VAL A 329 2.66 0.45 4.43
N TYR A 330 1.91 -0.57 4.81
CA TYR A 330 2.24 -1.96 4.50
C TYR A 330 1.18 -2.57 3.57
N PHE A 331 1.28 -2.27 2.28
CA PHE A 331 0.43 -2.81 1.24
C PHE A 331 1.15 -2.68 -0.11
N PRO A 332 1.43 -3.78 -0.83
CA PRO A 332 2.26 -3.71 -2.04
C PRO A 332 1.50 -3.27 -3.29
N TYR A 333 0.16 -3.30 -3.26
CA TYR A 333 -0.67 -3.05 -4.42
C TYR A 333 -1.05 -1.58 -4.57
N GLU A 334 -1.55 -1.18 -5.75
CA GLU A 334 -1.95 0.18 -6.03
C GLU A 334 -3.12 0.62 -5.15
N PHE A 335 -3.01 1.83 -4.61
CA PHE A 335 -4.07 2.55 -3.91
C PHE A 335 -3.93 4.05 -4.19
N ASP A 336 -5.03 4.78 -4.14
CA ASP A 336 -5.09 6.20 -4.48
C ASP A 336 -5.18 7.08 -3.23
N ILE A 337 -5.90 6.61 -2.22
CA ILE A 337 -6.04 7.29 -0.92
C ILE A 337 -5.52 6.37 0.19
N TRP A 338 -4.78 6.93 1.13
CA TRP A 338 -4.36 6.26 2.35
C TRP A 338 -4.99 6.94 3.57
N GLN A 339 -5.88 6.22 4.27
CA GLN A 339 -6.34 6.59 5.60
C GLN A 339 -5.29 6.14 6.61
N TYR A 340 -4.53 7.09 7.14
CA TYR A 340 -3.38 6.78 7.99
C TYR A 340 -3.64 6.94 9.49
N SER A 341 -4.77 7.52 9.86
CA SER A 341 -5.16 7.72 11.26
C SER A 341 -6.67 7.78 11.42
N SER A 342 -7.19 7.11 12.45
CA SER A 342 -8.58 7.24 12.93
C SER A 342 -8.68 8.12 14.18
N LYS A 343 -7.60 8.83 14.55
CA LYS A 343 -7.47 9.62 15.79
C LYS A 343 -6.84 10.98 15.55
N GLY A 344 -7.09 11.54 14.37
CA GLY A 344 -6.58 12.82 13.99
C GLY A 344 -7.31 13.98 14.67
N SER A 345 -6.75 15.17 14.50
CA SER A 345 -7.36 16.42 14.95
C SER A 345 -7.28 17.44 13.82
N VAL A 346 -8.41 18.06 13.52
CA VAL A 346 -8.52 19.12 12.52
C VAL A 346 -9.26 20.29 13.13
N ASN A 347 -8.75 21.49 12.89
CA ASN A 347 -9.39 22.70 13.41
C ASN A 347 -10.78 22.87 12.82
N GLY A 348 -11.79 22.97 13.66
CA GLY A 348 -13.20 23.05 13.22
C GLY A 348 -14.01 21.78 13.53
N ILE A 349 -13.36 20.68 13.87
CA ILE A 349 -13.99 19.42 14.28
C ILE A 349 -13.73 19.21 15.76
N LYS A 350 -14.75 18.77 16.48
CA LYS A 350 -14.63 18.45 17.92
C LYS A 350 -14.37 16.94 18.06
N GLY A 351 -13.25 16.61 18.69
CA GLY A 351 -12.87 15.21 18.91
C GLY A 351 -11.97 14.65 17.80
N GLU A 352 -11.99 13.35 17.69
CA GLU A 352 -11.16 12.62 16.71
C GLU A 352 -11.82 12.62 15.33
N VAL A 353 -10.99 12.67 14.29
CA VAL A 353 -11.40 12.59 12.89
C VAL A 353 -10.39 11.75 12.12
N ASP A 354 -10.87 11.04 11.13
CA ASP A 354 -10.06 10.22 10.26
C ASP A 354 -9.25 11.11 9.30
N LEU A 355 -7.94 10.84 9.21
CA LEU A 355 -7.01 11.59 8.39
C LEU A 355 -6.56 10.76 7.18
N ASN A 356 -6.60 11.42 6.03
CA ASN A 356 -6.32 10.83 4.75
C ASN A 356 -5.30 11.66 3.98
N ILE A 357 -4.52 10.99 3.14
CA ILE A 357 -3.80 11.62 2.03
C ILE A 357 -4.17 10.97 0.71
N CYS A 358 -4.37 11.79 -0.31
CA CYS A 358 -4.56 11.36 -1.68
C CYS A 358 -3.31 11.66 -2.48
N MET A 359 -2.73 10.66 -3.15
CA MET A 359 -1.51 10.78 -3.94
C MET A 359 -1.75 11.23 -5.38
N LYS A 360 -3.01 11.40 -5.76
CA LYS A 360 -3.44 11.86 -7.09
C LYS A 360 -4.48 12.95 -6.89
N ASP A 361 -4.51 13.93 -7.77
CA ASP A 361 -5.60 14.91 -7.82
C ASP A 361 -6.82 14.25 -8.47
N LEU A 362 -7.70 13.67 -7.65
CA LEU A 362 -8.90 12.95 -8.11
C LEU A 362 -10.06 13.90 -8.43
N GLY A 363 -10.01 15.16 -7.98
CA GLY A 363 -11.02 16.19 -8.25
C GLY A 363 -10.92 16.78 -9.65
N LYS A 364 -9.79 16.64 -10.34
CA LYS A 364 -9.65 17.12 -11.73
C LYS A 364 -10.18 16.08 -12.70
N LYS A 365 -11.22 16.44 -13.43
CA LYS A 365 -11.65 15.67 -14.61
C LYS A 365 -10.64 15.96 -15.74
N ASP A 366 -9.95 14.90 -16.23
CA ASP A 366 -9.09 14.95 -17.42
C ASP A 366 -9.86 15.43 -18.68
#